data_1329d6af160d9626566f9bcfcf9ee7ff
#
_entry.id   1329d6af160d9626566f9bcfcf9ee7ff
#
_cell.length_a   1.000
_cell.length_b   1.000
_cell.length_c   1.000
_cell.angle_alpha   90.00
_cell.angle_beta   90.00
_cell.angle_gamma   90.00
#
_symmetry.space_group_name_H-M   'P 1'
#
loop_
_entity.id
_entity.type
_entity.pdbx_description
1 polymer ?
#
loop_
_entity_poly.entity_id
_entity_poly.type
_entity_poly.pdbx_seq_one_letter_code
_entity_poly.pdbx_strand_id
1 'polypeptide(L)'
;GIPCIWDRLVQQCIKQVLEPVCEAKFSKNSYGFRPNHSVENAIARSYQLLQHANLHYVIEFDIKGFFDNVNHAKLIRQIWAMGIHDKQLIFVIRRILKAPIKLEDGTFITPDKGTPQGGIISPLLANIVLNELDHWVESQWQWCPICKRNTRPENGFRQAKKSNLKEMFIVRYADDFRIFCRTKDSAERTKCAVTLWLKERLKLEISEKKTRIVNVRNHYSDFLGFKMKVHRKGNKLVVISHIADKNLEHKREKLKEQAKRIVHPRKIYGEQGEIRLYNSMVTGMQNYYCIATHVNHDCASLNRTVMTLLTNRLSTRTGNRLVKTGRELTEFEKARFGKSKMMRYVAGTNEPVYPIGYTQHKNP
;
A
#
# COMPACT_ATOMS: atom_id res chain seq x y z
N GLY A 1 -17.21 9.16 8.67
CA GLY A 1 -18.51 9.59 8.12
C GLY A 1 -18.48 9.56 6.60
N ILE A 2 -19.65 9.44 6.00
CA ILE A 2 -19.79 9.50 4.52
C ILE A 2 -20.30 10.90 4.19
N PRO A 3 -19.55 11.74 3.44
CA PRO A 3 -20.04 13.05 3.01
C PRO A 3 -21.27 12.90 2.09
N CYS A 4 -22.16 13.89 2.13
CA CYS A 4 -23.31 13.90 1.22
C CYS A 4 -22.84 14.08 -0.24
N ILE A 5 -23.74 13.79 -1.20
CA ILE A 5 -23.34 13.76 -2.61
C ILE A 5 -22.89 15.14 -3.13
N TRP A 6 -23.51 16.20 -2.68
CA TRP A 6 -23.13 17.58 -3.03
C TRP A 6 -21.76 17.95 -2.45
N ASP A 7 -21.49 17.59 -1.20
CA ASP A 7 -20.16 17.81 -0.60
C ASP A 7 -19.07 17.05 -1.35
N ARG A 8 -19.37 15.83 -1.80
CA ARG A 8 -18.43 15.04 -2.62
C ARG A 8 -18.15 15.70 -3.97
N LEU A 9 -19.18 16.26 -4.61
CA LEU A 9 -19.01 16.98 -5.87
C LEU A 9 -18.13 18.22 -5.69
N VAL A 10 -18.41 19.06 -4.68
CA VAL A 10 -17.59 20.24 -4.36
C VAL A 10 -16.14 19.85 -4.04
N GLN A 11 -15.95 18.79 -3.23
CA GLN A 11 -14.62 18.30 -2.91
C GLN A 11 -13.87 17.81 -4.17
N GLN A 12 -14.57 17.18 -5.12
CA GLN A 12 -13.96 16.73 -6.37
C GLN A 12 -13.52 17.91 -7.24
N CYS A 13 -14.34 18.95 -7.36
CA CYS A 13 -13.98 20.16 -8.10
C CYS A 13 -12.72 20.82 -7.50
N ILE A 14 -12.69 20.98 -6.18
CA ILE A 14 -11.54 21.54 -5.48
C ILE A 14 -10.29 20.66 -5.70
N LYS A 15 -10.43 19.34 -5.58
CA LYS A 15 -9.33 18.40 -5.80
C LYS A 15 -8.76 18.55 -7.18
N GLN A 16 -9.57 18.61 -8.24
CA GLN A 16 -9.11 18.72 -9.62
C GLN A 16 -8.25 19.97 -9.87
N VAL A 17 -8.58 21.07 -9.19
CA VAL A 17 -7.82 22.32 -9.30
C VAL A 17 -6.53 22.27 -8.47
N LEU A 18 -6.59 21.73 -7.27
CA LEU A 18 -5.44 21.72 -6.35
C LEU A 18 -4.41 20.62 -6.68
N GLU A 19 -4.85 19.48 -7.17
CA GLU A 19 -3.99 18.31 -7.37
C GLU A 19 -2.78 18.62 -8.28
N PRO A 20 -2.91 19.25 -9.47
CA PRO A 20 -1.76 19.58 -10.30
C PRO A 20 -0.75 20.52 -9.60
N VAL A 21 -1.26 21.51 -8.85
CA VAL A 21 -0.41 22.46 -8.11
C VAL A 21 0.37 21.76 -7.00
N CYS A 22 -0.27 20.84 -6.29
CA CYS A 22 0.33 20.06 -5.21
C CYS A 22 1.33 19.03 -5.77
N GLU A 23 0.95 18.32 -6.85
CA GLU A 23 1.79 17.30 -7.50
C GLU A 23 3.16 17.85 -7.94
N ALA A 24 3.20 19.08 -8.43
CA ALA A 24 4.46 19.75 -8.80
C ALA A 24 5.42 19.95 -7.60
N LYS A 25 4.90 19.85 -6.37
CA LYS A 25 5.66 20.12 -5.13
C LYS A 25 5.85 18.88 -4.24
N PHE A 26 5.18 17.79 -4.55
CA PHE A 26 5.31 16.57 -3.78
C PHE A 26 6.65 15.88 -4.02
N SER A 27 7.20 15.29 -2.96
CA SER A 27 8.40 14.47 -3.06
C SER A 27 8.19 13.29 -4.02
N LYS A 28 9.26 12.94 -4.75
CA LYS A 28 9.30 11.75 -5.63
C LYS A 28 9.26 10.43 -4.83
N ASN A 29 9.51 10.46 -3.53
CA ASN A 29 9.50 9.30 -2.64
C ASN A 29 8.13 9.08 -1.95
N SER A 30 7.12 9.88 -2.29
CA SER A 30 5.73 9.74 -1.86
C SER A 30 4.90 9.13 -3.00
N TYR A 31 4.23 8.00 -2.74
CA TYR A 31 3.57 7.19 -3.77
C TYR A 31 2.06 7.03 -3.57
N GLY A 32 1.55 7.17 -2.34
CA GLY A 32 0.14 6.93 -2.03
C GLY A 32 -0.80 8.03 -2.49
N PHE A 33 -1.95 7.67 -3.05
CA PHE A 33 -3.02 8.57 -3.47
C PHE A 33 -2.61 9.63 -4.50
N ARG A 34 -1.63 9.33 -5.33
CA ARG A 34 -1.12 10.23 -6.37
C ARG A 34 -1.33 9.66 -7.76
N PRO A 35 -1.64 10.50 -8.76
CA PRO A 35 -1.71 10.05 -10.14
C PRO A 35 -0.36 9.49 -10.62
N ASN A 36 -0.39 8.47 -11.46
CA ASN A 36 0.79 7.80 -12.01
C ASN A 36 1.76 7.19 -10.98
N HIS A 37 1.35 7.07 -9.73
CA HIS A 37 2.10 6.40 -8.67
C HIS A 37 1.31 5.21 -8.15
N SER A 38 2.02 4.13 -7.81
CA SER A 38 1.41 2.87 -7.41
C SER A 38 2.16 2.22 -6.23
N VAL A 39 1.55 1.17 -5.69
CA VAL A 39 2.21 0.28 -4.72
C VAL A 39 3.47 -0.34 -5.34
N GLU A 40 3.43 -0.69 -6.63
CA GLU A 40 4.56 -1.26 -7.36
C GLU A 40 5.77 -0.33 -7.34
N ASN A 41 5.56 0.98 -7.58
CA ASN A 41 6.64 1.97 -7.52
C ASN A 41 7.27 2.07 -6.12
N ALA A 42 6.45 2.06 -5.05
CA ALA A 42 6.94 2.10 -3.67
C ALA A 42 7.76 0.84 -3.32
N ILE A 43 7.30 -0.34 -3.75
CA ILE A 43 8.00 -1.60 -3.56
C ILE A 43 9.30 -1.65 -4.39
N ALA A 44 9.27 -1.21 -5.66
CA ALA A 44 10.46 -1.10 -6.52
C ALA A 44 11.53 -0.22 -5.88
N ARG A 45 11.11 0.95 -5.36
CA ARG A 45 12.03 1.85 -4.63
C ARG A 45 12.62 1.21 -3.40
N SER A 46 11.80 0.48 -2.64
CA SER A 46 12.28 -0.27 -1.47
C SER A 46 13.30 -1.34 -1.84
N TYR A 47 13.08 -2.08 -2.93
CA TYR A 47 14.05 -3.07 -3.44
C TYR A 47 15.37 -2.40 -3.84
N GLN A 48 15.31 -1.27 -4.54
CA GLN A 48 16.49 -0.52 -4.92
C GLN A 48 17.31 -0.12 -3.71
N LEU A 49 16.68 0.40 -2.65
CA LEU A 49 17.36 0.82 -1.42
C LEU A 49 17.97 -0.37 -0.67
N LEU A 50 17.29 -1.50 -0.60
CA LEU A 50 17.75 -2.70 0.08
C LEU A 50 18.85 -3.42 -0.69
N GLN A 51 18.71 -3.60 -2.00
CA GLN A 51 19.60 -4.42 -2.81
C GLN A 51 20.82 -3.66 -3.32
N HIS A 52 20.63 -2.45 -3.86
CA HIS A 52 21.71 -1.68 -4.47
C HIS A 52 22.37 -0.71 -3.50
N ALA A 53 21.61 -0.04 -2.65
CA ALA A 53 22.19 0.90 -1.68
C ALA A 53 22.65 0.22 -0.38
N ASN A 54 22.34 -1.06 -0.15
CA ASN A 54 22.70 -1.83 1.04
C ASN A 54 22.21 -1.19 2.37
N LEU A 55 21.00 -0.64 2.37
CA LEU A 55 20.38 -0.01 3.55
C LEU A 55 19.50 -1.04 4.26
N HIS A 56 20.09 -1.81 5.16
CA HIS A 56 19.46 -3.01 5.72
C HIS A 56 18.73 -2.78 7.05
N TYR A 57 18.78 -1.59 7.63
CA TYR A 57 18.00 -1.24 8.81
C TYR A 57 16.81 -0.40 8.38
N VAL A 58 15.63 -0.98 8.48
CA VAL A 58 14.37 -0.35 8.08
C VAL A 58 13.61 0.07 9.34
N ILE A 59 13.23 1.33 9.41
CA ILE A 59 12.35 1.84 10.45
C ILE A 59 10.93 1.82 9.89
N GLU A 60 10.08 1.01 10.48
CA GLU A 60 8.65 0.97 10.19
C GLU A 60 7.97 1.98 11.10
N PHE A 61 7.41 3.03 10.52
CA PHE A 61 6.64 4.03 11.26
C PHE A 61 5.14 3.81 11.09
N ASP A 62 4.39 4.00 12.17
CA ASP A 62 2.94 4.03 12.19
C ASP A 62 2.49 5.27 12.95
N ILE A 63 1.80 6.18 12.29
CA ILE A 63 1.25 7.40 12.90
C ILE A 63 -0.07 7.06 13.57
N LYS A 64 -0.23 7.42 14.84
CA LYS A 64 -1.42 7.11 15.62
C LYS A 64 -2.62 7.93 15.11
N GLY A 65 -3.60 7.23 14.51
CA GLY A 65 -4.84 7.85 14.04
C GLY A 65 -4.59 9.08 13.16
N PHE A 66 -3.75 8.95 12.14
CA PHE A 66 -3.27 10.07 11.32
C PHE A 66 -4.41 10.98 10.83
N PHE A 67 -5.40 10.40 10.15
CA PHE A 67 -6.52 11.18 9.58
C PHE A 67 -7.35 11.93 10.63
N ASP A 68 -7.43 11.41 11.84
CA ASP A 68 -8.19 12.01 12.95
C ASP A 68 -7.39 13.08 13.72
N ASN A 69 -6.08 13.16 13.52
CA ASN A 69 -5.20 14.03 14.27
C ASN A 69 -4.53 15.15 13.45
N VAL A 70 -4.90 15.31 12.19
CA VAL A 70 -4.38 16.41 11.34
C VAL A 70 -4.77 17.77 11.93
N ASN A 71 -3.78 18.60 12.23
CA ASN A 71 -4.01 19.94 12.75
C ASN A 71 -4.48 20.90 11.63
N HIS A 72 -5.70 21.42 11.72
CA HIS A 72 -6.31 22.28 10.70
C HIS A 72 -5.49 23.54 10.44
N ALA A 73 -5.03 24.24 11.50
CA ALA A 73 -4.27 25.48 11.35
C ALA A 73 -2.92 25.25 10.66
N LYS A 74 -2.26 24.11 10.96
CA LYS A 74 -1.02 23.71 10.32
C LYS A 74 -1.25 23.38 8.84
N LEU A 75 -2.26 22.58 8.53
CA LEU A 75 -2.61 22.23 7.16
C LEU A 75 -2.89 23.48 6.30
N ILE A 76 -3.66 24.43 6.81
CA ILE A 76 -3.95 25.69 6.09
C ILE A 76 -2.66 26.47 5.81
N ARG A 77 -1.72 26.53 6.79
CA ARG A 77 -0.43 27.19 6.56
C ARG A 77 0.41 26.47 5.50
N GLN A 78 0.35 25.15 5.47
CA GLN A 78 1.04 24.34 4.44
C GLN A 78 0.45 24.58 3.05
N ILE A 79 -0.87 24.65 2.92
CA ILE A 79 -1.56 25.00 1.67
C ILE A 79 -1.11 26.40 1.20
N TRP A 80 -1.08 27.35 2.10
CA TRP A 80 -0.58 28.71 1.79
C TRP A 80 0.89 28.69 1.33
N ALA A 81 1.77 27.97 2.04
CA ALA A 81 3.17 27.83 1.69
C ALA A 81 3.38 27.12 0.34
N MET A 82 2.43 26.34 -0.12
CA MET A 82 2.40 25.76 -1.47
C MET A 82 1.99 26.76 -2.57
N GLY A 83 1.82 28.06 -2.24
CA GLY A 83 1.48 29.11 -3.20
C GLY A 83 -0.02 29.19 -3.52
N ILE A 84 -0.87 28.54 -2.73
CA ILE A 84 -2.33 28.61 -2.87
C ILE A 84 -2.83 29.72 -1.95
N HIS A 85 -2.95 30.94 -2.49
CA HIS A 85 -3.23 32.15 -1.71
C HIS A 85 -4.67 32.67 -1.85
N ASP A 86 -5.54 31.93 -2.52
CA ASP A 86 -6.96 32.28 -2.65
C ASP A 86 -7.67 32.13 -1.31
N LYS A 87 -8.08 33.26 -0.75
CA LYS A 87 -8.74 33.33 0.57
C LYS A 87 -10.10 32.65 0.56
N GLN A 88 -10.85 32.72 -0.55
CA GLN A 88 -12.17 32.10 -0.66
C GLN A 88 -12.04 30.57 -0.70
N LEU A 89 -11.12 30.05 -1.49
CA LEU A 89 -10.81 28.62 -1.54
C LEU A 89 -10.37 28.09 -0.16
N ILE A 90 -9.49 28.81 0.50
CA ILE A 90 -9.04 28.44 1.86
C ILE A 90 -10.20 28.47 2.86
N PHE A 91 -11.11 29.44 2.75
CA PHE A 91 -12.32 29.47 3.56
C PHE A 91 -13.20 28.24 3.34
N VAL A 92 -13.42 27.83 2.08
CA VAL A 92 -14.19 26.62 1.75
C VAL A 92 -13.51 25.38 2.31
N ILE A 93 -12.18 25.23 2.16
CA ILE A 93 -11.43 24.11 2.74
C ILE A 93 -11.61 24.06 4.27
N ARG A 94 -11.53 25.19 4.96
CA ARG A 94 -11.81 25.27 6.41
C ARG A 94 -13.21 24.80 6.77
N ARG A 95 -14.21 25.17 5.96
CA ARG A 95 -15.60 24.72 6.16
C ARG A 95 -15.72 23.21 5.99
N ILE A 96 -15.07 22.62 4.99
CA ILE A 96 -15.03 21.17 4.78
C ILE A 96 -14.37 20.46 5.98
N LEU A 97 -13.26 20.98 6.48
CA LEU A 97 -12.55 20.41 7.64
C LEU A 97 -13.37 20.48 8.94
N LYS A 98 -14.21 21.49 9.10
CA LYS A 98 -15.06 21.71 10.28
C LYS A 98 -16.52 21.27 10.07
N ALA A 99 -16.80 20.54 8.97
CA ALA A 99 -18.16 20.07 8.72
C ALA A 99 -18.64 19.18 9.86
N PRO A 100 -19.86 19.41 10.39
CA PRO A 100 -20.39 18.60 11.48
C PRO A 100 -20.55 17.13 11.07
N ILE A 101 -20.22 16.23 11.97
CA ILE A 101 -20.37 14.79 11.78
C ILE A 101 -21.57 14.34 12.61
N LYS A 102 -22.58 13.78 11.95
CA LYS A 102 -23.70 13.13 12.63
C LYS A 102 -23.29 11.74 13.08
N LEU A 103 -23.41 11.47 14.37
CA LEU A 103 -23.16 10.16 14.97
C LEU A 103 -24.39 9.25 14.85
N GLU A 104 -24.21 7.97 15.16
CA GLU A 104 -25.30 6.97 15.11
C GLU A 104 -26.42 7.27 16.11
N ASP A 105 -26.11 7.91 17.23
CA ASP A 105 -27.06 8.37 18.24
C ASP A 105 -27.84 9.64 17.84
N GLY A 106 -27.55 10.20 16.65
CA GLY A 106 -28.19 11.42 16.13
C GLY A 106 -27.51 12.73 16.56
N THR A 107 -26.51 12.69 17.46
CA THR A 107 -25.77 13.88 17.90
C THR A 107 -24.82 14.40 16.80
N PHE A 108 -24.49 15.71 16.86
CA PHE A 108 -23.56 16.35 15.94
C PHE A 108 -22.28 16.75 16.67
N ILE A 109 -21.14 16.35 16.12
CA ILE A 109 -19.83 16.77 16.60
C ILE A 109 -19.13 17.60 15.53
N THR A 110 -18.64 18.79 15.92
CA THR A 110 -17.78 19.61 15.04
C THR A 110 -16.33 19.30 15.33
N PRO A 111 -15.56 18.72 14.36
CA PRO A 111 -14.17 18.40 14.59
C PRO A 111 -13.29 19.65 14.67
N ASP A 112 -12.38 19.69 15.65
CA ASP A 112 -11.34 20.72 15.81
C ASP A 112 -10.02 20.35 15.12
N LYS A 113 -9.86 19.07 14.79
CA LYS A 113 -8.73 18.47 14.08
C LYS A 113 -9.19 17.29 13.23
N GLY A 114 -8.31 16.79 12.39
CA GLY A 114 -8.57 15.66 11.50
C GLY A 114 -9.06 16.08 10.12
N THR A 115 -9.14 15.10 9.23
CA THR A 115 -9.73 15.24 7.89
C THR A 115 -10.93 14.32 7.77
N PRO A 116 -12.00 14.71 7.05
CA PRO A 116 -13.21 13.91 6.96
C PRO A 116 -12.89 12.53 6.33
N GLN A 117 -13.08 11.46 7.12
CA GLN A 117 -12.90 10.09 6.62
C GLN A 117 -13.95 9.79 5.55
N GLY A 118 -13.49 9.29 4.39
CA GLY A 118 -14.33 9.07 3.21
C GLY A 118 -14.53 10.32 2.34
N GLY A 119 -13.96 11.47 2.72
CA GLY A 119 -13.91 12.66 1.87
C GLY A 119 -12.98 12.49 0.67
N ILE A 120 -13.41 12.94 -0.51
CA ILE A 120 -12.65 12.83 -1.77
C ILE A 120 -11.34 13.63 -1.71
N ILE A 121 -11.34 14.76 -1.04
CA ILE A 121 -10.16 15.64 -0.91
C ILE A 121 -9.19 15.16 0.18
N SER A 122 -9.63 14.34 1.13
CA SER A 122 -8.84 13.95 2.31
C SER A 122 -7.50 13.30 1.99
N PRO A 123 -7.37 12.41 0.97
CA PRO A 123 -6.08 11.87 0.58
C PRO A 123 -5.08 12.93 0.09
N LEU A 124 -5.55 13.94 -0.65
CA LEU A 124 -4.71 15.05 -1.11
C LEU A 124 -4.24 15.90 0.08
N LEU A 125 -5.14 16.23 1.00
CA LEU A 125 -4.80 16.98 2.22
C LEU A 125 -3.82 16.21 3.10
N ALA A 126 -3.96 14.90 3.21
CA ALA A 126 -3.04 14.02 3.91
C ALA A 126 -1.62 14.09 3.31
N ASN A 127 -1.53 14.05 1.99
CA ASN A 127 -0.25 14.19 1.29
C ASN A 127 0.38 15.58 1.49
N ILE A 128 -0.42 16.65 1.50
CA ILE A 128 0.06 18.02 1.81
C ILE A 128 0.70 18.07 3.20
N VAL A 129 0.04 17.49 4.21
CA VAL A 129 0.56 17.48 5.59
C VAL A 129 1.90 16.77 5.68
N LEU A 130 2.02 15.59 5.09
CA LEU A 130 3.23 14.76 5.20
C LEU A 130 4.33 15.14 4.20
N ASN A 131 4.04 15.95 3.18
CA ASN A 131 5.05 16.44 2.24
C ASN A 131 6.18 17.22 2.95
N GLU A 132 5.87 17.91 4.03
CA GLU A 132 6.88 18.60 4.85
C GLU A 132 7.84 17.61 5.53
N LEU A 133 7.34 16.44 5.94
CA LEU A 133 8.17 15.35 6.46
C LEU A 133 9.09 14.79 5.37
N ASP A 134 8.53 14.54 4.18
CA ASP A 134 9.30 13.99 3.06
C ASP A 134 10.49 14.90 2.73
N HIS A 135 10.24 16.19 2.54
CA HIS A 135 11.30 17.17 2.24
C HIS A 135 12.29 17.34 3.39
N TRP A 136 11.83 17.26 4.65
CA TRP A 136 12.74 17.33 5.78
C TRP A 136 13.68 16.12 5.81
N VAL A 137 13.18 14.90 5.63
CA VAL A 137 14.03 13.70 5.57
C VAL A 137 15.01 13.76 4.40
N GLU A 138 14.52 14.16 3.22
CA GLU A 138 15.36 14.31 2.03
C GLU A 138 16.47 15.35 2.19
N SER A 139 16.18 16.44 2.91
CA SER A 139 17.16 17.51 3.18
C SER A 139 18.33 17.04 4.05
N GLN A 140 18.12 16.01 4.88
CA GLN A 140 19.16 15.47 5.76
C GLN A 140 20.25 14.72 4.99
N TRP A 141 19.93 14.17 3.80
CA TRP A 141 20.86 13.36 3.02
C TRP A 141 20.79 13.60 1.52
N GLN A 142 19.64 13.36 0.87
CA GLN A 142 19.51 13.35 -0.59
C GLN A 142 19.77 14.74 -1.20
N TRP A 143 19.27 15.78 -0.55
CA TRP A 143 19.33 17.16 -1.02
C TRP A 143 20.20 18.05 -0.13
N CYS A 144 21.12 17.45 0.63
CA CYS A 144 22.03 18.23 1.48
C CYS A 144 22.91 19.15 0.60
N PRO A 145 23.42 20.27 1.19
CA PRO A 145 24.25 21.22 0.45
C PRO A 145 25.50 20.59 -0.18
N ILE A 146 26.08 19.59 0.47
CA ILE A 146 27.25 18.85 -0.04
C ILE A 146 26.91 18.11 -1.32
N CYS A 147 25.73 17.45 -1.38
CA CYS A 147 25.28 16.72 -2.56
C CYS A 147 24.97 17.67 -3.72
N LYS A 148 24.38 18.83 -3.44
CA LYS A 148 24.03 19.84 -4.46
C LYS A 148 25.25 20.50 -5.12
N ARG A 149 26.40 20.57 -4.44
CA ARG A 149 27.65 21.15 -4.97
C ARG A 149 28.38 20.22 -5.93
N ASN A 150 28.02 18.96 -5.99
CA ASN A 150 28.69 17.97 -6.83
C ASN A 150 27.91 17.70 -8.10
N THR A 151 28.56 17.77 -9.25
CA THR A 151 27.98 17.47 -10.57
C THR A 151 27.52 16.02 -10.66
N ARG A 152 28.21 15.10 -9.96
CA ARG A 152 27.84 13.67 -9.88
C ARG A 152 27.33 13.35 -8.49
N PRO A 153 26.08 12.85 -8.33
CA PRO A 153 25.51 12.52 -7.03
C PRO A 153 26.36 11.58 -6.17
N GLU A 154 27.07 10.63 -6.82
CA GLU A 154 27.95 9.67 -6.15
C GLU A 154 29.09 10.33 -5.39
N ASN A 155 29.69 11.38 -5.95
CA ASN A 155 30.76 12.15 -5.30
C ASN A 155 30.20 12.94 -4.11
N GLY A 156 28.99 13.50 -4.25
CA GLY A 156 28.28 14.15 -3.15
C GLY A 156 28.02 13.19 -2.00
N PHE A 157 27.52 12.00 -2.25
CA PHE A 157 27.32 10.98 -1.22
C PHE A 157 28.62 10.50 -0.57
N ARG A 158 29.70 10.38 -1.35
CA ARG A 158 31.03 10.03 -0.80
C ARG A 158 31.54 11.10 0.19
N GLN A 159 31.36 12.36 -0.13
CA GLN A 159 31.72 13.47 0.77
C GLN A 159 30.77 13.55 1.98
N ALA A 160 29.46 13.39 1.77
CA ALA A 160 28.46 13.40 2.83
C ALA A 160 28.72 12.29 3.87
N LYS A 161 29.21 11.11 3.46
CA LYS A 161 29.61 10.03 4.40
C LYS A 161 30.74 10.40 5.35
N LYS A 162 31.57 11.39 5.00
CA LYS A 162 32.63 11.90 5.86
C LYS A 162 32.14 13.00 6.82
N SER A 163 30.90 13.45 6.68
CA SER A 163 30.26 14.45 7.52
C SER A 163 29.42 13.81 8.63
N ASN A 164 28.88 14.65 9.53
CA ASN A 164 27.94 14.22 10.58
C ASN A 164 26.51 13.97 10.07
N LEU A 165 26.27 14.09 8.75
CA LEU A 165 24.97 13.82 8.15
C LEU A 165 24.60 12.35 8.25
N LYS A 166 23.32 12.08 8.47
CA LYS A 166 22.81 10.71 8.61
C LYS A 166 22.29 10.23 7.25
N GLU A 167 22.82 9.10 6.76
CA GLU A 167 22.34 8.45 5.56
C GLU A 167 20.95 7.86 5.83
N MET A 168 19.92 8.47 5.27
CA MET A 168 18.53 8.03 5.40
C MET A 168 17.75 8.29 4.13
N PHE A 169 16.83 7.39 3.80
CA PHE A 169 15.94 7.48 2.64
C PHE A 169 14.53 7.12 3.04
N ILE A 170 13.56 7.91 2.64
CA ILE A 170 12.14 7.65 2.90
C ILE A 170 11.47 7.00 1.69
N VAL A 171 10.54 6.09 1.94
CA VAL A 171 9.54 5.61 0.99
C VAL A 171 8.20 5.70 1.71
N ARG A 172 7.29 6.51 1.19
CA ARG A 172 5.99 6.77 1.82
C ARG A 172 4.83 6.42 0.90
N TYR A 173 3.84 5.75 1.46
CA TYR A 173 2.55 5.49 0.82
C TYR A 173 1.43 5.95 1.75
N ALA A 174 0.86 7.12 1.50
CA ALA A 174 -0.06 7.80 2.41
C ALA A 174 0.58 8.07 3.80
N ASP A 175 0.01 7.52 4.86
CA ASP A 175 0.51 7.59 6.24
C ASP A 175 1.46 6.43 6.61
N ASP A 176 1.51 5.38 5.79
CA ASP A 176 2.44 4.26 5.96
C ASP A 176 3.80 4.58 5.30
N PHE A 177 4.85 4.72 6.09
CA PHE A 177 6.17 5.04 5.56
C PHE A 177 7.30 4.25 6.22
N ARG A 178 8.35 4.09 5.44
CA ARG A 178 9.58 3.40 5.85
C ARG A 178 10.77 4.31 5.65
N ILE A 179 11.69 4.30 6.62
CA ILE A 179 12.98 4.97 6.49
C ILE A 179 14.08 3.92 6.51
N PHE A 180 14.94 3.99 5.52
CA PHE A 180 16.02 3.03 5.26
C PHE A 180 17.34 3.63 5.73
N CYS A 181 18.05 2.90 6.58
CA CYS A 181 19.34 3.31 7.17
C CYS A 181 20.38 2.21 6.98
N ARG A 182 21.66 2.58 7.05
CA ARG A 182 22.78 1.66 6.87
C ARG A 182 23.15 0.89 8.14
N THR A 183 23.11 1.56 9.29
CA THR A 183 23.52 1.01 10.59
C THR A 183 22.39 1.07 11.60
N LYS A 184 22.47 0.24 12.65
CA LYS A 184 21.50 0.23 13.76
C LYS A 184 21.48 1.56 14.50
N ASP A 185 22.68 2.09 14.85
CA ASP A 185 22.83 3.38 15.52
C ASP A 185 22.19 4.53 14.70
N SER A 186 22.44 4.55 13.38
CA SER A 186 21.80 5.55 12.52
C SER A 186 20.26 5.40 12.52
N ALA A 187 19.74 4.19 12.53
CA ALA A 187 18.30 3.96 12.57
C ALA A 187 17.67 4.39 13.90
N GLU A 188 18.34 4.12 15.03
CA GLU A 188 17.88 4.54 16.36
C GLU A 188 17.83 6.07 16.48
N ARG A 189 18.89 6.75 16.08
CA ARG A 189 18.94 8.23 16.07
C ARG A 189 17.91 8.83 15.11
N THR A 190 17.73 8.24 13.93
CA THR A 190 16.73 8.68 12.96
C THR A 190 15.33 8.50 13.51
N LYS A 191 15.04 7.36 14.16
CA LYS A 191 13.74 7.12 14.81
C LYS A 191 13.44 8.21 15.84
N CYS A 192 14.37 8.53 16.72
CA CYS A 192 14.19 9.59 17.71
C CYS A 192 13.94 10.95 17.05
N ALA A 193 14.76 11.32 16.06
CA ALA A 193 14.65 12.60 15.38
C ALA A 193 13.33 12.77 14.65
N VAL A 194 12.87 11.74 13.91
CA VAL A 194 11.58 11.75 13.21
C VAL A 194 10.41 11.82 14.19
N THR A 195 10.49 11.09 15.30
CA THR A 195 9.44 11.11 16.34
C THR A 195 9.28 12.50 16.95
N LEU A 196 10.38 13.13 17.33
CA LEU A 196 10.37 14.50 17.86
C LEU A 196 9.85 15.49 16.81
N TRP A 197 10.34 15.37 15.57
CA TRP A 197 9.94 16.25 14.49
C TRP A 197 8.42 16.18 14.21
N LEU A 198 7.85 14.96 14.15
CA LEU A 198 6.40 14.75 13.96
C LEU A 198 5.62 15.40 15.11
N LYS A 199 6.04 15.20 16.35
CA LYS A 199 5.39 15.75 17.54
C LYS A 199 5.47 17.27 17.58
N GLU A 200 6.63 17.84 17.36
CA GLU A 200 6.84 19.29 17.48
C GLU A 200 6.30 20.05 16.28
N ARG A 201 6.56 19.54 15.07
CA ARG A 201 6.26 20.25 13.82
C ARG A 201 4.86 20.02 13.32
N LEU A 202 4.38 18.76 13.33
CA LEU A 202 3.07 18.40 12.80
C LEU A 202 2.00 18.17 13.90
N LYS A 203 2.43 18.12 15.17
CA LYS A 203 1.57 17.73 16.31
C LYS A 203 0.94 16.34 16.15
N LEU A 204 1.71 15.43 15.56
CA LEU A 204 1.35 14.04 15.34
C LEU A 204 2.16 13.12 16.25
N GLU A 205 1.53 12.07 16.76
CA GLU A 205 2.17 11.06 17.58
C GLU A 205 2.35 9.75 16.80
N ILE A 206 3.48 9.06 17.05
CA ILE A 206 3.69 7.71 16.53
C ILE A 206 3.04 6.66 17.44
N SER A 207 2.69 5.53 16.89
CA SER A 207 2.32 4.34 17.65
C SER A 207 3.58 3.59 18.08
N GLU A 208 4.01 3.74 19.34
CA GLU A 208 5.23 3.09 19.84
C GLU A 208 5.18 1.56 19.71
N LYS A 209 4.00 0.97 19.89
CA LYS A 209 3.79 -0.49 19.77
C LYS A 209 4.02 -1.03 18.36
N LYS A 210 3.76 -0.20 17.33
CA LYS A 210 3.87 -0.60 15.92
C LYS A 210 5.13 -0.06 15.26
N THR A 211 5.72 1.01 15.81
CA THR A 211 6.95 1.60 15.27
C THR A 211 8.17 0.83 15.73
N ARG A 212 8.85 0.16 14.81
CA ARG A 212 10.00 -0.70 15.11
C ARG A 212 11.14 -0.55 14.10
N ILE A 213 12.34 -0.95 14.52
CA ILE A 213 13.52 -1.03 13.66
C ILE A 213 13.75 -2.50 13.32
N VAL A 214 13.81 -2.81 12.03
CA VAL A 214 14.00 -4.16 11.53
C VAL A 214 15.32 -4.26 10.77
N ASN A 215 16.17 -5.23 11.14
CA ASN A 215 17.31 -5.62 10.32
C ASN A 215 16.81 -6.65 9.30
N VAL A 216 16.65 -6.22 8.05
CA VAL A 216 16.08 -7.06 6.98
C VAL A 216 17.02 -8.16 6.49
N ARG A 217 18.24 -8.25 6.97
CA ARG A 217 19.11 -9.43 6.76
C ARG A 217 18.69 -10.61 7.65
N ASN A 218 18.09 -10.33 8.81
CA ASN A 218 17.72 -11.35 9.79
C ASN A 218 16.21 -11.57 9.84
N HIS A 219 15.42 -10.52 9.71
CA HIS A 219 13.96 -10.53 9.85
C HIS A 219 13.27 -9.93 8.62
N TYR A 220 12.02 -10.30 8.41
CA TYR A 220 11.17 -9.67 7.41
C TYR A 220 10.67 -8.30 7.90
N SER A 221 10.65 -7.34 6.97
CA SER A 221 9.96 -6.06 7.14
C SER A 221 8.69 -6.06 6.31
N ASP A 222 7.58 -5.67 6.92
CA ASP A 222 6.28 -5.61 6.27
C ASP A 222 6.03 -4.21 5.72
N PHE A 223 5.61 -4.14 4.45
CA PHE A 223 5.21 -2.89 3.81
C PHE A 223 4.17 -3.15 2.72
N LEU A 224 3.04 -2.44 2.78
CA LEU A 224 1.95 -2.51 1.78
C LEU A 224 1.46 -3.93 1.48
N GLY A 225 1.41 -4.78 2.50
CA GLY A 225 0.95 -6.16 2.36
C GLY A 225 2.00 -7.14 1.84
N PHE A 226 3.24 -6.69 1.62
CA PHE A 226 4.40 -7.50 1.30
C PHE A 226 5.32 -7.61 2.50
N LYS A 227 5.96 -8.76 2.71
CA LYS A 227 7.10 -8.92 3.61
C LYS A 227 8.37 -9.08 2.81
N MET A 228 9.41 -8.34 3.17
CA MET A 228 10.68 -8.27 2.44
C MET A 228 11.85 -8.60 3.34
N LYS A 229 12.81 -9.36 2.83
CA LYS A 229 14.06 -9.73 3.49
C LYS A 229 15.19 -9.72 2.46
N VAL A 230 16.41 -9.39 2.90
CA VAL A 230 17.60 -9.47 2.05
C VAL A 230 18.30 -10.80 2.29
N HIS A 231 18.54 -11.52 1.22
CA HIS A 231 19.26 -12.81 1.23
C HIS A 231 20.55 -12.72 0.40
N ARG A 232 21.57 -13.47 0.81
CA ARG A 232 22.82 -13.57 0.05
C ARG A 232 22.71 -14.71 -0.96
N LYS A 233 22.88 -14.40 -2.25
CA LYS A 233 22.92 -15.37 -3.33
C LYS A 233 24.29 -15.26 -4.03
N GLY A 234 25.20 -16.18 -3.69
CA GLY A 234 26.60 -16.06 -4.10
C GLY A 234 27.24 -14.78 -3.56
N ASN A 235 27.80 -13.97 -4.43
CA ASN A 235 28.43 -12.69 -4.07
C ASN A 235 27.46 -11.48 -4.07
N LYS A 236 26.18 -11.69 -4.40
CA LYS A 236 25.19 -10.62 -4.48
C LYS A 236 24.17 -10.70 -3.36
N LEU A 237 23.65 -9.55 -2.96
CA LEU A 237 22.49 -9.44 -2.09
C LEU A 237 21.25 -9.28 -2.97
N VAL A 238 20.22 -10.08 -2.70
CA VAL A 238 18.94 -10.06 -3.42
C VAL A 238 17.80 -9.89 -2.43
N VAL A 239 16.79 -9.15 -2.82
CA VAL A 239 15.56 -9.04 -2.03
C VAL A 239 14.68 -10.25 -2.30
N ILE A 240 14.27 -10.91 -1.24
CA ILE A 240 13.23 -11.93 -1.23
C ILE A 240 11.97 -11.29 -0.67
N SER A 241 10.87 -11.42 -1.37
CA SER A 241 9.58 -10.93 -0.91
C SER A 241 8.48 -11.96 -1.08
N HIS A 242 7.55 -11.92 -0.14
CA HIS A 242 6.36 -12.75 -0.05
C HIS A 242 5.13 -11.88 0.24
N ILE A 243 3.96 -12.46 0.17
CA ILE A 243 2.75 -11.89 0.75
C ILE A 243 2.94 -11.85 2.27
N ALA A 244 2.62 -10.72 2.92
CA ALA A 244 2.70 -10.61 4.38
C ALA A 244 1.78 -11.66 5.05
N ASP A 245 2.25 -12.29 6.14
CA ASP A 245 1.59 -13.47 6.73
C ASP A 245 0.13 -13.19 7.10
N LYS A 246 -0.13 -12.05 7.72
CA LYS A 246 -1.49 -11.61 8.06
C LYS A 246 -2.41 -11.50 6.83
N ASN A 247 -1.87 -10.97 5.73
CA ASN A 247 -2.63 -10.81 4.50
C ASN A 247 -2.85 -12.16 3.81
N LEU A 248 -1.84 -13.04 3.82
CA LEU A 248 -1.94 -14.39 3.27
C LEU A 248 -3.03 -15.19 3.98
N GLU A 249 -3.07 -15.14 5.33
CA GLU A 249 -4.10 -15.82 6.11
C GLU A 249 -5.50 -15.24 5.85
N HIS A 250 -5.63 -13.92 5.83
CA HIS A 250 -6.89 -13.27 5.51
C HIS A 250 -7.41 -13.64 4.10
N LYS A 251 -6.52 -13.71 3.10
CA LYS A 251 -6.87 -14.19 1.76
C LYS A 251 -7.27 -15.66 1.76
N ARG A 252 -6.57 -16.49 2.55
CA ARG A 252 -6.91 -17.91 2.72
C ARG A 252 -8.32 -18.09 3.24
N GLU A 253 -8.68 -17.42 4.31
CA GLU A 253 -10.02 -17.54 4.89
C GLU A 253 -11.11 -17.02 3.95
N LYS A 254 -10.90 -15.86 3.30
CA LYS A 254 -11.85 -15.35 2.30
C LYS A 254 -12.06 -16.29 1.12
N LEU A 255 -10.99 -16.86 0.59
CA LEU A 255 -11.08 -17.80 -0.53
C LEU A 255 -11.74 -19.13 -0.12
N LYS A 256 -11.47 -19.61 1.10
CA LYS A 256 -12.18 -20.78 1.66
C LYS A 256 -13.67 -20.51 1.81
N GLU A 257 -14.04 -19.35 2.34
CA GLU A 257 -15.43 -18.95 2.49
C GLU A 257 -16.13 -18.89 1.12
N GLN A 258 -15.50 -18.26 0.13
CA GLN A 258 -16.05 -18.19 -1.21
C GLN A 258 -16.13 -19.56 -1.89
N ALA A 259 -15.16 -20.45 -1.66
CA ALA A 259 -15.22 -21.84 -2.13
C ALA A 259 -16.40 -22.62 -1.53
N LYS A 260 -16.72 -22.40 -0.25
CA LYS A 260 -17.93 -22.97 0.38
C LYS A 260 -19.21 -22.43 -0.27
N ARG A 261 -19.23 -21.16 -0.68
CA ARG A 261 -20.37 -20.56 -1.40
C ARG A 261 -20.56 -21.10 -2.81
N ILE A 262 -19.51 -21.56 -3.48
CA ILE A 262 -19.65 -22.30 -4.74
C ILE A 262 -20.43 -23.60 -4.52
N VAL A 263 -20.17 -24.29 -3.41
CA VAL A 263 -20.86 -25.56 -3.06
C VAL A 263 -22.30 -25.31 -2.60
N HIS A 264 -22.53 -24.24 -1.83
CA HIS A 264 -23.82 -23.81 -1.29
C HIS A 264 -24.11 -22.36 -1.73
N PRO A 265 -24.57 -22.17 -2.98
CA PRO A 265 -24.68 -20.85 -3.55
C PRO A 265 -25.83 -20.04 -2.93
N ARG A 266 -25.62 -18.75 -2.82
CA ARG A 266 -26.65 -17.79 -2.43
C ARG A 266 -27.69 -17.67 -3.55
N LYS A 267 -28.99 -17.61 -3.21
CA LYS A 267 -30.07 -17.52 -4.16
C LYS A 267 -29.92 -16.39 -5.20
N ILE A 268 -29.37 -15.24 -4.76
CA ILE A 268 -29.18 -14.04 -5.60
C ILE A 268 -28.14 -14.26 -6.70
N TYR A 269 -27.05 -15.00 -6.42
CA TYR A 269 -25.92 -15.15 -7.35
C TYR A 269 -25.95 -16.47 -8.12
N GLY A 270 -26.56 -17.51 -7.56
CA GLY A 270 -26.46 -18.85 -8.08
C GLY A 270 -25.02 -19.38 -8.09
N GLU A 271 -24.84 -20.64 -8.48
CA GLU A 271 -23.53 -21.29 -8.53
C GLU A 271 -22.56 -20.58 -9.49
N GLN A 272 -23.05 -20.21 -10.67
CA GLN A 272 -22.27 -19.51 -11.68
C GLN A 272 -21.77 -18.12 -11.19
N GLY A 273 -22.62 -17.36 -10.51
CA GLY A 273 -22.25 -16.06 -9.94
C GLY A 273 -21.22 -16.19 -8.82
N GLU A 274 -21.31 -17.24 -7.99
CA GLU A 274 -20.32 -17.50 -6.93
C GLU A 274 -18.94 -17.89 -7.51
N ILE A 275 -18.92 -18.64 -8.64
CA ILE A 275 -17.66 -18.97 -9.34
C ILE A 275 -17.05 -17.68 -9.93
N ARG A 276 -17.83 -16.81 -10.55
CA ARG A 276 -17.34 -15.54 -11.09
C ARG A 276 -16.77 -14.64 -10.00
N LEU A 277 -17.42 -14.58 -8.82
CA LEU A 277 -16.93 -13.83 -7.69
C LEU A 277 -15.58 -14.41 -7.16
N TYR A 278 -15.49 -15.75 -7.04
CA TYR A 278 -14.24 -16.42 -6.71
C TYR A 278 -13.12 -16.06 -7.71
N ASN A 279 -13.40 -16.14 -9.00
CA ASN A 279 -12.46 -15.81 -10.07
C ASN A 279 -11.99 -14.35 -10.00
N SER A 280 -12.87 -13.40 -9.68
CA SER A 280 -12.54 -12.00 -9.45
C SER A 280 -11.60 -11.83 -8.25
N MET A 281 -11.84 -12.56 -7.15
CA MET A 281 -10.97 -12.53 -5.97
C MET A 281 -9.58 -13.09 -6.28
N VAL A 282 -9.49 -14.19 -7.04
CA VAL A 282 -8.22 -14.79 -7.48
C VAL A 282 -7.46 -13.81 -8.37
N THR A 283 -8.12 -13.26 -9.37
CA THR A 283 -7.51 -12.30 -10.32
C THR A 283 -7.01 -11.05 -9.61
N GLY A 284 -7.82 -10.46 -8.72
CA GLY A 284 -7.43 -9.28 -7.95
C GLY A 284 -6.22 -9.55 -7.03
N MET A 285 -6.20 -10.71 -6.38
CA MET A 285 -5.07 -11.11 -5.55
C MET A 285 -3.79 -11.31 -6.40
N GLN A 286 -3.89 -12.04 -7.50
CA GLN A 286 -2.75 -12.28 -8.39
C GLN A 286 -2.21 -10.98 -9.00
N ASN A 287 -3.09 -10.06 -9.41
CA ASN A 287 -2.69 -8.77 -9.96
C ASN A 287 -1.94 -7.92 -8.93
N TYR A 288 -2.40 -7.89 -7.68
CA TYR A 288 -1.77 -7.10 -6.63
C TYR A 288 -0.41 -7.66 -6.19
N TYR A 289 -0.31 -8.98 -6.04
CA TYR A 289 0.90 -9.60 -5.49
C TYR A 289 1.89 -10.14 -6.54
N CYS A 290 1.62 -9.97 -7.84
CA CYS A 290 2.48 -10.45 -8.92
C CYS A 290 3.93 -9.95 -8.85
N ILE A 291 4.17 -8.83 -8.18
CA ILE A 291 5.49 -8.22 -7.98
C ILE A 291 6.33 -8.86 -6.85
N ALA A 292 5.71 -9.71 -6.00
CA ALA A 292 6.47 -10.43 -4.98
C ALA A 292 7.34 -11.52 -5.61
N THR A 293 8.63 -11.57 -5.26
CA THR A 293 9.60 -12.49 -5.88
C THR A 293 9.23 -13.97 -5.67
N HIS A 294 8.56 -14.31 -4.59
CA HIS A 294 8.15 -15.68 -4.24
C HIS A 294 6.63 -15.86 -4.24
N VAL A 295 5.89 -15.04 -4.99
CA VAL A 295 4.43 -15.10 -5.08
C VAL A 295 3.91 -16.49 -5.48
N ASN A 296 4.61 -17.19 -6.35
CA ASN A 296 4.20 -18.54 -6.78
C ASN A 296 4.20 -19.55 -5.64
N HIS A 297 5.16 -19.44 -4.71
CA HIS A 297 5.20 -20.29 -3.51
C HIS A 297 3.99 -20.02 -2.59
N ASP A 298 3.69 -18.76 -2.35
CA ASP A 298 2.58 -18.35 -1.49
C ASP A 298 1.24 -18.75 -2.11
N CYS A 299 1.07 -18.49 -3.40
CA CYS A 299 -0.13 -18.86 -4.15
C CYS A 299 -0.31 -20.38 -4.29
N ALA A 300 0.77 -21.17 -4.40
CA ALA A 300 0.69 -22.62 -4.43
C ALA A 300 0.16 -23.19 -3.10
N SER A 301 0.58 -22.60 -1.97
CA SER A 301 0.05 -22.95 -0.64
C SER A 301 -1.46 -22.69 -0.54
N LEU A 302 -1.90 -21.51 -0.98
CA LEU A 302 -3.33 -21.16 -1.02
C LEU A 302 -4.12 -22.10 -1.95
N ASN A 303 -3.59 -22.34 -3.15
CA ASN A 303 -4.22 -23.20 -4.14
C ASN A 303 -4.45 -24.61 -3.60
N ARG A 304 -3.45 -25.20 -2.94
CA ARG A 304 -3.58 -26.52 -2.32
C ARG A 304 -4.75 -26.55 -1.34
N THR A 305 -4.82 -25.59 -0.43
CA THR A 305 -5.87 -25.51 0.58
C THR A 305 -7.27 -25.39 -0.03
N VAL A 306 -7.44 -24.46 -0.98
CA VAL A 306 -8.74 -24.16 -1.58
C VAL A 306 -9.20 -25.28 -2.53
N MET A 307 -8.29 -25.82 -3.35
CA MET A 307 -8.63 -26.91 -4.28
C MET A 307 -8.95 -28.20 -3.56
N THR A 308 -8.25 -28.52 -2.46
CA THR A 308 -8.62 -29.67 -1.60
C THR A 308 -10.03 -29.50 -1.04
N LEU A 309 -10.38 -28.30 -0.56
CA LEU A 309 -11.74 -28.03 -0.07
C LEU A 309 -12.79 -28.20 -1.16
N LEU A 310 -12.55 -27.62 -2.35
CA LEU A 310 -13.48 -27.76 -3.48
C LEU A 310 -13.62 -29.22 -3.93
N THR A 311 -12.51 -29.93 -4.09
CA THR A 311 -12.53 -31.36 -4.49
C THR A 311 -13.35 -32.18 -3.49
N ASN A 312 -13.07 -32.07 -2.20
CA ASN A 312 -13.76 -32.86 -1.19
C ASN A 312 -15.27 -32.54 -1.09
N ARG A 313 -15.65 -31.29 -1.30
CA ARG A 313 -17.05 -30.87 -1.16
C ARG A 313 -17.89 -31.05 -2.44
N LEU A 314 -17.26 -31.02 -3.59
CA LEU A 314 -17.89 -31.29 -4.89
C LEU A 314 -17.81 -32.78 -5.30
N SER A 315 -17.11 -33.59 -4.52
CA SER A 315 -17.16 -35.06 -4.65
C SER A 315 -18.47 -35.58 -4.06
N THR A 316 -19.19 -36.36 -4.84
CA THR A 316 -20.42 -37.06 -4.43
C THR A 316 -20.25 -38.55 -4.59
N ARG A 317 -21.20 -39.38 -4.06
CA ARG A 317 -21.21 -40.84 -4.27
C ARG A 317 -21.32 -41.21 -5.74
N THR A 318 -21.93 -40.36 -6.58
CA THR A 318 -22.17 -40.57 -8.02
C THR A 318 -21.07 -39.96 -8.91
N GLY A 319 -20.06 -39.26 -8.35
CA GLY A 319 -18.98 -38.68 -9.12
C GLY A 319 -18.44 -37.36 -8.54
N ASN A 320 -17.45 -36.83 -9.21
CA ASN A 320 -16.84 -35.54 -8.86
C ASN A 320 -17.35 -34.45 -9.80
N ARG A 321 -17.99 -33.42 -9.25
CA ARG A 321 -18.45 -32.25 -10.01
C ARG A 321 -17.34 -31.29 -10.43
N LEU A 322 -16.13 -31.43 -9.86
CA LEU A 322 -14.98 -30.63 -10.27
C LEU A 322 -14.22 -31.33 -11.40
N VAL A 323 -14.48 -30.94 -12.65
CA VAL A 323 -14.03 -31.60 -13.87
C VAL A 323 -12.91 -30.83 -14.58
N LYS A 324 -12.21 -31.49 -15.52
CA LYS A 324 -11.07 -30.89 -16.27
C LYS A 324 -11.53 -30.15 -17.53
N THR A 325 -12.71 -30.41 -18.01
CA THR A 325 -13.27 -29.88 -19.26
C THR A 325 -14.52 -29.06 -18.99
N GLY A 326 -14.75 -28.02 -19.77
CA GLY A 326 -15.93 -27.15 -19.70
C GLY A 326 -16.03 -26.28 -20.95
N ARG A 327 -16.61 -25.07 -20.83
CA ARG A 327 -16.67 -24.13 -21.95
C ARG A 327 -15.29 -23.72 -22.45
N GLU A 328 -15.23 -23.27 -23.70
CA GLU A 328 -14.02 -22.63 -24.19
C GLU A 328 -13.63 -21.40 -23.34
N LEU A 329 -12.33 -21.20 -23.18
CA LEU A 329 -11.79 -20.05 -22.48
C LEU A 329 -11.90 -18.81 -23.36
N THR A 330 -12.26 -17.68 -22.76
CA THR A 330 -12.20 -16.36 -23.40
C THR A 330 -10.76 -15.99 -23.76
N GLU A 331 -10.58 -14.99 -24.63
CA GLU A 331 -9.23 -14.51 -24.98
C GLU A 331 -8.41 -14.07 -23.75
N PHE A 332 -9.05 -13.39 -22.80
CA PHE A 332 -8.42 -13.03 -21.53
C PHE A 332 -7.99 -14.27 -20.74
N GLU A 333 -8.84 -15.27 -20.63
CA GLU A 333 -8.54 -16.51 -19.90
C GLU A 333 -7.46 -17.32 -20.59
N LYS A 334 -7.47 -17.41 -21.94
CA LYS A 334 -6.45 -18.07 -22.75
C LYS A 334 -5.08 -17.38 -22.55
N ALA A 335 -5.03 -16.06 -22.62
CA ALA A 335 -3.82 -15.29 -22.43
C ALA A 335 -3.23 -15.48 -21.02
N ARG A 336 -4.09 -15.55 -20.01
CA ARG A 336 -3.66 -15.63 -18.61
C ARG A 336 -3.39 -17.07 -18.15
N PHE A 337 -4.24 -18.00 -18.48
CA PHE A 337 -4.26 -19.37 -17.94
C PHE A 337 -4.12 -20.46 -18.98
N GLY A 338 -4.06 -20.13 -20.27
CA GLY A 338 -4.10 -21.13 -21.36
C GLY A 338 -3.01 -22.21 -21.31
N LYS A 339 -1.86 -21.90 -20.65
CA LYS A 339 -0.79 -22.87 -20.42
C LYS A 339 -0.95 -23.66 -19.09
N SER A 340 -1.98 -23.36 -18.28
CA SER A 340 -2.16 -23.99 -16.98
C SER A 340 -2.93 -25.30 -17.08
N LYS A 341 -2.33 -26.39 -16.61
CA LYS A 341 -3.00 -27.69 -16.42
C LYS A 341 -3.87 -27.75 -15.16
N MET A 342 -3.90 -26.69 -14.35
CA MET A 342 -4.61 -26.61 -13.06
C MET A 342 -6.04 -26.08 -13.18
N MET A 343 -6.45 -25.65 -14.37
CA MET A 343 -7.83 -25.21 -14.60
C MET A 343 -8.82 -26.33 -14.29
N ARG A 344 -9.91 -25.99 -13.64
CA ARG A 344 -11.03 -26.90 -13.34
C ARG A 344 -12.34 -26.18 -13.68
N TYR A 345 -13.40 -26.97 -13.83
CA TYR A 345 -14.74 -26.50 -14.12
C TYR A 345 -15.72 -27.17 -13.16
N VAL A 346 -16.80 -26.51 -12.83
CA VAL A 346 -17.89 -27.11 -12.04
C VAL A 346 -18.92 -27.69 -13.00
N ALA A 347 -19.14 -29.00 -12.96
CA ALA A 347 -20.11 -29.69 -13.80
C ALA A 347 -21.52 -29.10 -13.59
N GLY A 348 -22.21 -28.85 -14.69
CA GLY A 348 -23.52 -28.20 -14.71
C GLY A 348 -23.47 -26.69 -14.97
N THR A 349 -22.42 -25.97 -14.56
CA THR A 349 -22.27 -24.54 -14.86
C THR A 349 -21.37 -24.28 -16.06
N ASN A 350 -20.49 -25.21 -16.40
CA ASN A 350 -19.43 -25.09 -17.41
C ASN A 350 -18.44 -23.92 -17.18
N GLU A 351 -18.54 -23.18 -16.06
CA GLU A 351 -17.66 -22.06 -15.75
C GLU A 351 -16.30 -22.54 -15.22
N PRO A 352 -15.20 -21.91 -15.65
CA PRO A 352 -13.87 -22.23 -15.16
C PRO A 352 -13.66 -21.71 -13.74
N VAL A 353 -12.98 -22.50 -12.92
CA VAL A 353 -12.46 -22.11 -11.62
C VAL A 353 -10.97 -21.78 -11.78
N TYR A 354 -10.60 -20.54 -11.55
CA TYR A 354 -9.24 -20.06 -11.82
C TYR A 354 -8.24 -20.64 -10.81
N PRO A 355 -7.07 -21.13 -11.30
CA PRO A 355 -6.03 -21.65 -10.45
C PRO A 355 -5.30 -20.50 -9.71
N ILE A 356 -5.29 -20.56 -8.40
CA ILE A 356 -4.57 -19.59 -7.56
C ILE A 356 -3.06 -19.74 -7.77
N GLY A 357 -2.58 -20.98 -7.87
CA GLY A 357 -1.14 -21.30 -7.94
C GLY A 357 -0.44 -20.90 -9.25
N TYR A 358 -1.18 -20.45 -10.25
CA TYR A 358 -0.61 -19.99 -11.52
C TYR A 358 -0.59 -18.47 -11.58
N THR A 359 0.46 -17.87 -11.03
CA THR A 359 0.62 -16.41 -10.98
C THR A 359 1.80 -16.00 -11.87
N GLN A 360 1.55 -15.07 -12.79
CA GLN A 360 2.62 -14.49 -13.60
C GLN A 360 3.38 -13.46 -12.78
N HIS A 361 4.62 -13.77 -12.41
CA HIS A 361 5.49 -12.82 -11.73
C HIS A 361 5.87 -11.66 -12.67
N LYS A 362 5.83 -10.44 -12.14
CA LYS A 362 6.33 -9.23 -12.81
C LYS A 362 7.39 -8.59 -11.93
N ASN A 363 8.43 -8.06 -12.55
CA ASN A 363 9.38 -7.22 -11.82
C ASN A 363 8.70 -5.89 -11.49
N PRO A 364 8.84 -5.40 -10.26
CA PRO A 364 8.27 -4.13 -9.85
C PRO A 364 8.95 -2.93 -10.53
#